data_43f607c67b4802136ed5214ac3523e34
#
_entry.id   43f607c67b4802136ed5214ac3523e34
#
_cell.length_a   1.000
_cell.length_b   1.000
_cell.length_c   1.000
_cell.angle_alpha   90.00
_cell.angle_beta   90.00
_cell.angle_gamma   90.00
#
_symmetry.space_group_name_H-M   'P 1'
#
loop_
_entity.id
_entity.type
_entity.pdbx_description
1 polymer ?
#
loop_
_entity_poly.entity_id
_entity_poly.type
_entity_poly.pdbx_seq_one_letter_code
_entity_poly.pdbx_strand_id
1 'polypeptide(L)'
;MEIGAYSFGDTPLNPDGSPRSTAEGIRNLFDAIVAADRAGLDYFGIGEHHTVSMPASSPGALIAAAAAATSQIILGSAASIISTDDPVRVFQQLATADAISGGGRVEITAGRGSSVETFPLFGYDLADYDRLYAEKLDLLMTINESPTETVSWSGTVRPTLDELAVVPRPVAGRLPIWLATGGNAASSARAGKLGLPVSYGIIGGEPHRFAPLTELYRRSAAQAGYTENIKVSVATFGLVAPTKQEALDRFYPGWHNLNVEMGRLRGWGAPDRRQYLAQSHAPGAYYVGDPDDVAERIVHLHGYLGHMRHFLQGDLGGLPHEHLLESLTLLATEVKPRVARLLAAK
;
A
#
# COMPACT_ATOMS: atom_id res chain seq x y z
N MET A 1 -16.82 -4.55 3.25
CA MET A 1 -15.63 -3.87 2.63
C MET A 1 -14.68 -3.51 3.75
N GLU A 2 -13.39 -3.82 3.60
CA GLU A 2 -12.35 -3.43 4.54
C GLU A 2 -11.95 -1.97 4.30
N ILE A 3 -11.79 -1.20 5.38
CA ILE A 3 -11.37 0.20 5.36
C ILE A 3 -10.06 0.32 6.14
N GLY A 4 -9.06 0.98 5.55
CA GLY A 4 -7.74 1.08 6.13
C GLY A 4 -6.99 2.35 5.77
N ALA A 5 -5.72 2.36 6.17
CA ALA A 5 -4.77 3.42 5.85
C ALA A 5 -3.44 2.83 5.39
N TYR A 6 -2.58 3.65 4.84
CA TYR A 6 -1.18 3.32 4.59
C TYR A 6 -0.30 4.56 4.69
N SER A 7 0.98 4.34 4.87
CA SER A 7 1.95 5.41 5.05
C SER A 7 3.34 4.97 4.60
N PHE A 8 4.17 5.94 4.22
CA PHE A 8 5.61 5.79 3.99
C PHE A 8 6.43 6.38 5.14
N GLY A 9 5.77 6.79 6.23
CA GLY A 9 6.40 7.40 7.40
C GLY A 9 6.95 8.79 7.12
N ASP A 10 6.16 9.62 6.42
CA ASP A 10 6.58 10.93 5.96
C ASP A 10 7.28 11.74 7.07
N THR A 11 8.46 12.27 6.74
CA THR A 11 9.25 13.05 7.69
C THR A 11 8.54 14.36 8.03
N PRO A 12 8.27 14.64 9.31
CA PRO A 12 7.65 15.90 9.71
C PRO A 12 8.49 17.12 9.30
N LEU A 13 7.83 18.22 8.99
CA LEU A 13 8.48 19.47 8.60
C LEU A 13 8.49 20.49 9.73
N ASN A 14 9.52 21.32 9.74
CA ASN A 14 9.57 22.55 10.52
C ASN A 14 8.66 23.61 9.87
N PRO A 15 8.31 24.70 10.59
CA PRO A 15 7.53 25.80 10.02
C PRO A 15 8.15 26.46 8.79
N ASP A 16 9.47 26.38 8.61
CA ASP A 16 10.20 26.89 7.45
C ASP A 16 10.23 25.89 6.26
N GLY A 17 9.57 24.73 6.41
CA GLY A 17 9.51 23.67 5.39
C GLY A 17 10.73 22.74 5.36
N SER A 18 11.73 22.94 6.22
CA SER A 18 12.86 22.02 6.33
C SER A 18 12.44 20.70 7.00
N PRO A 19 13.01 19.55 6.59
CA PRO A 19 12.70 18.29 7.24
C PRO A 19 13.22 18.26 8.68
N ARG A 20 12.42 17.70 9.61
CA ARG A 20 12.80 17.47 11.01
C ARG A 20 13.68 16.22 11.11
N SER A 21 13.15 15.13 11.59
CA SER A 21 13.90 13.90 11.80
C SER A 21 13.23 12.71 11.14
N THR A 22 13.97 11.96 10.34
CA THR A 22 13.49 10.69 9.77
C THR A 22 13.10 9.69 10.86
N ALA A 23 13.82 9.69 12.00
CA ALA A 23 13.46 8.87 13.15
C ALA A 23 12.12 9.27 13.78
N GLU A 24 11.76 10.55 13.72
CA GLU A 24 10.45 11.04 14.15
C GLU A 24 9.35 10.58 13.19
N GLY A 25 9.58 10.63 11.88
CA GLY A 25 8.66 10.07 10.88
C GLY A 25 8.36 8.58 11.13
N ILE A 26 9.38 7.79 11.44
CA ILE A 26 9.22 6.38 11.79
C ILE A 26 8.41 6.18 13.09
N ARG A 27 8.67 6.99 14.13
CA ARG A 27 7.87 6.92 15.38
C ARG A 27 6.42 7.31 15.15
N ASN A 28 6.16 8.36 14.38
CA ASN A 28 4.82 8.80 14.03
C ASN A 28 4.07 7.72 13.22
N LEU A 29 4.76 7.06 12.29
CA LEU A 29 4.19 5.93 11.56
C LEU A 29 3.78 4.80 12.52
N PHE A 30 4.67 4.41 13.44
CA PHE A 30 4.37 3.38 14.41
C PHE A 30 3.18 3.76 15.30
N ASP A 31 3.13 4.99 15.79
CA ASP A 31 2.02 5.51 16.60
C ASP A 31 0.70 5.52 15.80
N ALA A 32 0.76 5.88 14.52
CA ALA A 32 -0.41 5.85 13.64
C ALA A 32 -0.97 4.43 13.44
N ILE A 33 -0.10 3.41 13.31
CA ILE A 33 -0.53 2.01 13.22
C ILE A 33 -1.25 1.56 14.49
N VAL A 34 -0.68 1.87 15.65
CA VAL A 34 -1.29 1.52 16.94
C VAL A 34 -2.60 2.26 17.15
N ALA A 35 -2.69 3.53 16.74
CA ALA A 35 -3.93 4.30 16.81
C ALA A 35 -5.01 3.73 15.87
N ALA A 36 -4.63 3.31 14.67
CA ALA A 36 -5.53 2.67 13.71
C ALA A 36 -6.12 1.35 14.24
N ASP A 37 -5.31 0.50 14.86
CA ASP A 37 -5.78 -0.74 15.52
C ASP A 37 -6.78 -0.43 16.64
N ARG A 38 -6.44 0.52 17.51
CA ARG A 38 -7.31 0.94 18.62
C ARG A 38 -8.63 1.56 18.16
N ALA A 39 -8.59 2.29 17.06
CA ALA A 39 -9.78 2.89 16.47
C ALA A 39 -10.67 1.86 15.76
N GLY A 40 -10.15 0.69 15.39
CA GLY A 40 -10.90 -0.40 14.76
C GLY A 40 -10.85 -0.37 13.22
N LEU A 41 -9.78 0.16 12.62
CA LEU A 41 -9.52 -0.01 11.19
C LEU A 41 -9.18 -1.47 10.87
N ASP A 42 -9.51 -1.89 9.63
CA ASP A 42 -9.32 -3.27 9.20
C ASP A 42 -7.89 -3.55 8.71
N TYR A 43 -7.21 -2.54 8.14
CA TYR A 43 -5.94 -2.71 7.46
C TYR A 43 -5.02 -1.49 7.66
N PHE A 44 -3.73 -1.75 7.83
CA PHE A 44 -2.70 -0.72 7.71
C PHE A 44 -1.54 -1.22 6.83
N GLY A 45 -1.27 -0.47 5.76
CA GLY A 45 -0.20 -0.74 4.83
C GLY A 45 1.06 0.06 5.15
N ILE A 46 2.22 -0.56 5.10
CA ILE A 46 3.51 0.10 5.25
C ILE A 46 4.21 0.07 3.90
N GLY A 47 4.35 1.23 3.28
CA GLY A 47 5.04 1.38 2.00
C GLY A 47 6.55 1.43 2.17
N GLU A 48 7.28 1.10 1.12
CA GLU A 48 8.75 1.14 1.09
C GLU A 48 9.24 2.29 0.22
N HIS A 49 9.98 3.20 0.84
CA HIS A 49 10.74 4.26 0.18
C HIS A 49 12.10 4.44 0.86
N HIS A 50 13.06 4.99 0.12
CA HIS A 50 14.45 5.18 0.57
C HIS A 50 14.87 6.64 0.40
N THR A 51 14.00 7.57 0.83
CA THR A 51 14.26 9.01 0.74
C THR A 51 14.18 9.67 2.13
N VAL A 52 14.74 10.86 2.24
CA VAL A 52 14.66 11.66 3.49
C VAL A 52 13.22 12.06 3.78
N SER A 53 12.41 12.31 2.76
CA SER A 53 10.99 12.66 2.92
C SER A 53 10.13 11.46 3.32
N MET A 54 10.49 10.25 2.87
CA MET A 54 9.73 9.01 3.11
C MET A 54 10.68 7.90 3.62
N PRO A 55 11.01 7.88 4.92
CA PRO A 55 12.05 7.03 5.49
C PRO A 55 11.63 5.59 5.83
N ALA A 56 10.42 5.16 5.56
CA ALA A 56 9.99 3.79 5.80
C ALA A 56 10.67 2.82 4.82
N SER A 57 11.94 2.57 5.04
CA SER A 57 12.83 1.78 4.17
C SER A 57 12.91 0.29 4.54
N SER A 58 12.27 -0.13 5.62
CA SER A 58 12.28 -1.52 6.10
C SER A 58 10.88 -1.95 6.58
N PRO A 59 9.93 -2.18 5.66
CA PRO A 59 8.56 -2.56 6.03
C PRO A 59 8.49 -3.77 6.95
N GLY A 60 9.31 -4.79 6.71
CA GLY A 60 9.33 -6.01 7.52
C GLY A 60 9.64 -5.76 9.00
N ALA A 61 10.59 -4.86 9.31
CA ALA A 61 10.90 -4.49 10.69
C ALA A 61 9.75 -3.75 11.36
N LEU A 62 9.12 -2.81 10.64
CA LEU A 62 7.97 -2.05 11.14
C LEU A 62 6.74 -2.94 11.34
N ILE A 63 6.47 -3.86 10.41
CA ILE A 63 5.36 -4.82 10.51
C ILE A 63 5.57 -5.74 11.73
N ALA A 64 6.80 -6.23 11.97
CA ALA A 64 7.08 -7.06 13.14
C ALA A 64 6.87 -6.31 14.46
N ALA A 65 7.32 -5.05 14.55
CA ALA A 65 7.07 -4.20 15.70
C ALA A 65 5.56 -3.94 15.90
N ALA A 66 4.85 -3.61 14.83
CA ALA A 66 3.41 -3.39 14.85
C ALA A 66 2.63 -4.66 15.22
N ALA A 67 3.05 -5.84 14.74
CA ALA A 67 2.43 -7.11 15.07
C ALA A 67 2.44 -7.40 16.58
N ALA A 68 3.51 -7.00 17.28
CA ALA A 68 3.62 -7.13 18.73
C ALA A 68 2.79 -6.09 19.51
N ALA A 69 2.47 -4.94 18.91
CA ALA A 69 1.81 -3.80 19.57
C ALA A 69 0.31 -3.67 19.23
N THR A 70 -0.20 -4.49 18.30
CA THR A 70 -1.59 -4.45 17.82
C THR A 70 -2.28 -5.80 18.00
N SER A 71 -3.61 -5.84 17.91
CA SER A 71 -4.38 -7.04 18.23
C SER A 71 -5.34 -7.50 17.12
N GLN A 72 -5.82 -6.62 16.25
CA GLN A 72 -6.88 -6.93 15.31
C GLN A 72 -6.53 -6.54 13.85
N ILE A 73 -5.84 -5.41 13.67
CA ILE A 73 -5.59 -4.84 12.35
C ILE A 73 -4.72 -5.77 11.49
N ILE A 74 -5.09 -5.90 10.21
CA ILE A 74 -4.27 -6.57 9.22
C ILE A 74 -3.10 -5.64 8.88
N LEU A 75 -1.89 -6.17 8.92
CA LEU A 75 -0.63 -5.47 8.65
C LEU A 75 -0.07 -5.94 7.32
N GLY A 76 0.03 -5.06 6.34
CA GLY A 76 0.57 -5.38 5.03
C GLY A 76 1.75 -4.49 4.63
N SER A 77 2.64 -5.01 3.80
CA SER A 77 3.47 -4.08 3.03
C SER A 77 2.62 -3.42 1.94
N ALA A 78 2.90 -2.13 1.62
CA ALA A 78 2.11 -1.41 0.62
C ALA A 78 2.96 -0.43 -0.24
N ALA A 79 4.00 -0.96 -0.94
CA ALA A 79 4.36 -2.36 -1.12
C ALA A 79 5.81 -2.61 -0.73
N SER A 80 6.20 -3.89 -0.55
CA SER A 80 7.63 -4.27 -0.56
C SER A 80 8.18 -4.22 -1.98
N ILE A 81 9.33 -3.57 -2.18
CA ILE A 81 9.99 -3.46 -3.50
C ILE A 81 10.82 -4.71 -3.76
N ILE A 82 10.18 -5.81 -4.16
CA ILE A 82 10.87 -7.08 -4.36
C ILE A 82 11.89 -7.07 -5.50
N SER A 83 11.84 -6.08 -6.40
CA SER A 83 12.85 -5.93 -7.46
C SER A 83 14.25 -5.73 -6.90
N THR A 84 14.39 -5.02 -5.79
CA THR A 84 15.68 -4.66 -5.18
C THR A 84 15.95 -5.36 -3.84
N ASP A 85 14.95 -6.04 -3.24
CA ASP A 85 15.15 -6.87 -2.05
C ASP A 85 15.31 -8.36 -2.41
N ASP A 86 15.74 -9.19 -1.46
CA ASP A 86 15.79 -10.64 -1.60
C ASP A 86 14.45 -11.26 -1.15
N PRO A 87 13.74 -11.99 -2.02
CA PRO A 87 12.44 -12.59 -1.68
C PRO A 87 12.48 -13.55 -0.48
N VAL A 88 13.60 -14.24 -0.26
CA VAL A 88 13.81 -15.07 0.94
C VAL A 88 13.76 -14.20 2.19
N ARG A 89 14.46 -13.05 2.16
CA ARG A 89 14.47 -12.13 3.31
C ARG A 89 13.11 -11.50 3.56
N VAL A 90 12.44 -11.04 2.51
CA VAL A 90 11.07 -10.48 2.62
C VAL A 90 10.13 -11.50 3.23
N PHE A 91 10.14 -12.74 2.71
CA PHE A 91 9.31 -13.81 3.26
C PHE A 91 9.62 -14.11 4.73
N GLN A 92 10.90 -14.26 5.08
CA GLN A 92 11.32 -14.56 6.46
C GLN A 92 10.91 -13.48 7.45
N GLN A 93 11.06 -12.20 7.08
CA GLN A 93 10.67 -11.07 7.94
C GLN A 93 9.15 -11.06 8.20
N LEU A 94 8.34 -11.26 7.14
CA LEU A 94 6.89 -11.21 7.26
C LEU A 94 6.32 -12.51 7.88
N ALA A 95 6.92 -13.66 7.64
CA ALA A 95 6.58 -14.88 8.36
C ALA A 95 6.91 -14.81 9.86
N THR A 96 8.02 -14.14 10.21
CA THR A 96 8.36 -13.84 11.62
C THR A 96 7.32 -12.91 12.24
N ALA A 97 6.92 -11.86 11.54
CA ALA A 97 5.88 -10.95 11.99
C ALA A 97 4.52 -11.66 12.14
N ASP A 98 4.18 -12.58 11.23
CA ASP A 98 2.97 -13.40 11.34
C ASP A 98 2.99 -14.26 12.59
N ALA A 99 4.11 -14.92 12.89
CA ALA A 99 4.28 -15.69 14.12
C ALA A 99 4.14 -14.83 15.39
N ILE A 100 4.73 -13.63 15.41
CA ILE A 100 4.59 -12.66 16.52
C ILE A 100 3.13 -12.22 16.69
N SER A 101 2.39 -12.04 15.60
CA SER A 101 0.98 -11.64 15.63
C SER A 101 0.03 -12.73 16.11
N GLY A 102 0.49 -13.96 16.26
CA GLY A 102 -0.33 -15.14 16.49
C GLY A 102 -0.95 -15.75 15.24
N GLY A 103 -0.63 -15.21 14.06
CA GLY A 103 -1.03 -15.69 12.73
C GLY A 103 -2.25 -15.00 12.13
N GLY A 104 -2.27 -14.92 10.81
CA GLY A 104 -3.42 -14.49 10.00
C GLY A 104 -3.63 -12.99 9.88
N ARG A 105 -2.71 -12.14 10.39
CA ARG A 105 -2.80 -10.69 10.31
C ARG A 105 -1.71 -10.03 9.45
N VAL A 106 -0.85 -10.81 8.82
CA VAL A 106 0.26 -10.28 8.01
C VAL A 106 0.07 -10.65 6.54
N GLU A 107 0.25 -9.66 5.67
CA GLU A 107 0.13 -9.82 4.21
C GLU A 107 1.35 -9.22 3.49
N ILE A 108 1.70 -9.78 2.33
CA ILE A 108 2.71 -9.24 1.44
C ILE A 108 2.02 -8.53 0.27
N THR A 109 2.36 -7.28 -0.01
CA THR A 109 2.06 -6.69 -1.31
C THR A 109 3.36 -6.53 -2.10
N ALA A 110 3.50 -7.31 -3.15
CA ALA A 110 4.69 -7.32 -4.00
C ALA A 110 4.65 -6.17 -5.00
N GLY A 111 5.58 -5.24 -4.88
CA GLY A 111 5.75 -4.08 -5.76
C GLY A 111 7.02 -4.18 -6.61
N ARG A 112 6.98 -3.54 -7.79
CA ARG A 112 8.16 -3.41 -8.66
C ARG A 112 9.10 -2.27 -8.24
N GLY A 113 8.59 -1.34 -7.44
CA GLY A 113 9.24 -0.07 -7.17
C GLY A 113 8.93 0.99 -8.26
N SER A 114 8.51 2.17 -7.82
CA SER A 114 8.33 3.35 -8.69
C SER A 114 9.53 4.30 -8.59
N SER A 115 10.40 4.09 -7.63
CA SER A 115 11.53 4.92 -7.26
C SER A 115 12.81 4.35 -7.87
N VAL A 116 13.37 5.07 -8.83
CA VAL A 116 14.58 4.61 -9.56
C VAL A 116 15.83 4.60 -8.68
N GLU A 117 15.84 5.39 -7.62
CA GLU A 117 16.95 5.50 -6.66
C GLU A 117 17.23 4.22 -5.87
N THR A 118 16.26 3.31 -5.74
CA THR A 118 16.46 2.04 -5.06
C THR A 118 17.43 1.10 -5.78
N PHE A 119 17.48 1.18 -7.11
CA PHE A 119 18.32 0.29 -7.91
C PHE A 119 19.82 0.49 -7.61
N PRO A 120 20.41 1.69 -7.77
CA PRO A 120 21.80 1.91 -7.42
C PRO A 120 22.07 1.76 -5.91
N LEU A 121 21.10 2.06 -5.03
CA LEU A 121 21.24 1.90 -3.58
C LEU A 121 21.55 0.43 -3.20
N PHE A 122 20.88 -0.52 -3.88
CA PHE A 122 21.03 -1.95 -3.64
C PHE A 122 21.93 -2.66 -4.67
N GLY A 123 22.61 -1.91 -5.55
CA GLY A 123 23.57 -2.45 -6.51
C GLY A 123 22.94 -3.15 -7.72
N TYR A 124 21.72 -2.78 -8.09
CA TYR A 124 21.03 -3.30 -9.27
C TYR A 124 21.02 -2.29 -10.42
N ASP A 125 20.99 -2.79 -11.66
CA ASP A 125 20.82 -1.98 -12.84
C ASP A 125 19.30 -1.82 -13.15
N LEU A 126 18.87 -0.61 -13.45
CA LEU A 126 17.49 -0.32 -13.85
C LEU A 126 17.12 -1.00 -15.19
N ALA A 127 18.10 -1.32 -16.04
CA ALA A 127 17.88 -2.10 -17.27
C ALA A 127 17.30 -3.50 -16.97
N ASP A 128 17.55 -4.05 -15.79
CA ASP A 128 17.07 -5.36 -15.35
C ASP A 128 15.69 -5.31 -14.65
N TYR A 129 15.04 -4.16 -14.61
CA TYR A 129 13.81 -3.87 -13.85
C TYR A 129 12.73 -4.96 -13.98
N ASP A 130 12.36 -5.31 -15.21
CA ASP A 130 11.28 -6.29 -15.44
C ASP A 130 11.73 -7.72 -15.14
N ARG A 131 12.99 -8.06 -15.41
CA ARG A 131 13.58 -9.38 -15.13
C ARG A 131 13.70 -9.63 -13.63
N LEU A 132 14.27 -8.66 -12.90
CA LEU A 132 14.39 -8.72 -11.45
C LEU A 132 13.04 -8.97 -10.80
N TYR A 133 12.02 -8.18 -11.17
CA TYR A 133 10.69 -8.34 -10.62
C TYR A 133 10.07 -9.72 -10.95
N ALA A 134 10.17 -10.14 -12.20
CA ALA A 134 9.53 -11.39 -12.64
C ALA A 134 10.11 -12.61 -11.93
N GLU A 135 11.45 -12.76 -11.89
CA GLU A 135 12.12 -13.90 -11.25
C GLU A 135 11.99 -13.85 -9.72
N LYS A 136 12.06 -12.66 -9.12
CA LYS A 136 11.93 -12.53 -7.67
C LYS A 136 10.49 -12.74 -7.19
N LEU A 137 9.47 -12.36 -7.98
CA LEU A 137 8.08 -12.72 -7.69
C LEU A 137 7.86 -14.23 -7.78
N ASP A 138 8.41 -14.88 -8.81
CA ASP A 138 8.35 -16.32 -8.97
C ASP A 138 8.99 -17.06 -7.78
N LEU A 139 10.16 -16.63 -7.35
CA LEU A 139 10.79 -17.16 -6.14
C LEU A 139 9.93 -16.94 -4.88
N LEU A 140 9.39 -15.74 -4.69
CA LEU A 140 8.53 -15.44 -3.54
C LEU A 140 7.31 -16.36 -3.50
N MET A 141 6.68 -16.58 -4.64
CA MET A 141 5.54 -17.51 -4.76
C MET A 141 5.98 -18.96 -4.50
N THR A 142 7.08 -19.41 -5.09
CA THR A 142 7.66 -20.74 -4.84
C THR A 142 7.90 -21.00 -3.36
N ILE A 143 8.50 -20.03 -2.66
CA ILE A 143 8.72 -20.12 -1.21
C ILE A 143 7.37 -20.22 -0.48
N ASN A 144 6.44 -19.32 -0.79
CA ASN A 144 5.16 -19.24 -0.07
C ASN A 144 4.26 -20.48 -0.28
N GLU A 145 4.35 -21.09 -1.45
CA GLU A 145 3.54 -22.28 -1.82
C GLU A 145 4.20 -23.61 -1.44
N SER A 146 5.49 -23.60 -1.04
CA SER A 146 6.19 -24.82 -0.64
C SER A 146 5.45 -25.50 0.52
N PRO A 147 5.14 -26.80 0.39
CA PRO A 147 4.49 -27.57 1.47
C PRO A 147 5.45 -27.95 2.58
N THR A 148 6.74 -27.72 2.39
CA THR A 148 7.82 -28.05 3.31
C THR A 148 8.65 -26.82 3.68
N GLU A 149 9.53 -26.96 4.67
CA GLU A 149 10.46 -25.90 5.06
C GLU A 149 11.60 -25.73 4.03
N THR A 150 11.89 -26.73 3.21
CA THR A 150 12.92 -26.67 2.19
C THR A 150 12.36 -26.21 0.85
N VAL A 151 13.17 -25.44 0.12
CA VAL A 151 12.83 -24.84 -1.17
C VAL A 151 13.96 -25.08 -2.16
N SER A 152 13.57 -25.50 -3.37
CA SER A 152 14.47 -25.51 -4.52
C SER A 152 13.95 -24.54 -5.56
N TRP A 153 14.83 -23.69 -6.08
CA TRP A 153 14.52 -22.70 -7.09
C TRP A 153 15.77 -22.33 -7.89
N SER A 154 15.64 -22.05 -9.18
CA SER A 154 16.72 -21.57 -10.03
C SER A 154 16.27 -20.42 -10.92
N GLY A 155 17.14 -19.44 -11.10
CA GLY A 155 16.93 -18.27 -11.95
C GLY A 155 18.27 -17.62 -12.30
N THR A 156 18.21 -16.41 -12.85
CA THR A 156 19.40 -15.68 -13.32
C THR A 156 19.77 -14.49 -12.43
N VAL A 157 18.85 -14.03 -11.59
CA VAL A 157 19.03 -12.80 -10.77
C VAL A 157 19.61 -13.08 -9.38
N ARG A 158 19.74 -14.34 -9.00
CA ARG A 158 20.38 -14.77 -7.76
C ARG A 158 20.85 -16.24 -7.85
N PRO A 159 21.74 -16.70 -6.94
CA PRO A 159 22.14 -18.11 -6.87
C PRO A 159 20.95 -19.06 -6.64
N THR A 160 21.05 -20.24 -7.22
CA THR A 160 20.10 -21.34 -7.05
C THR A 160 19.91 -21.70 -5.58
N LEU A 161 18.68 -21.99 -5.19
CA LEU A 161 18.36 -22.71 -3.94
C LEU A 161 18.23 -24.18 -4.28
N ASP A 162 18.89 -25.03 -3.55
CA ASP A 162 18.85 -26.49 -3.72
C ASP A 162 18.54 -27.12 -2.35
N GLU A 163 17.29 -27.47 -2.14
CA GLU A 163 16.74 -28.02 -0.89
C GLU A 163 17.15 -27.22 0.37
N LEU A 164 17.17 -25.89 0.26
CA LEU A 164 17.54 -25.01 1.37
C LEU A 164 16.34 -24.67 2.26
N ALA A 165 16.56 -24.69 3.58
CA ALA A 165 15.51 -24.32 4.53
C ALA A 165 15.19 -22.82 4.47
N VAL A 166 13.90 -22.51 4.34
CA VAL A 166 13.37 -21.12 4.42
C VAL A 166 12.37 -21.07 5.58
N VAL A 167 12.84 -20.60 6.70
CA VAL A 167 12.13 -20.58 7.99
C VAL A 167 12.18 -19.17 8.62
N PRO A 168 11.17 -18.81 9.49
CA PRO A 168 10.02 -19.61 9.87
C PRO A 168 8.99 -19.76 8.76
N ARG A 169 8.05 -20.71 8.93
CA ARG A 169 6.84 -20.77 8.11
C ARG A 169 5.73 -19.94 8.76
N PRO A 170 4.83 -19.31 7.99
CA PRO A 170 3.65 -18.64 8.54
C PRO A 170 2.76 -19.61 9.31
N VAL A 171 2.04 -19.12 10.33
CA VAL A 171 1.17 -19.93 11.18
C VAL A 171 0.12 -20.72 10.37
N ALA A 172 -0.48 -20.08 9.36
CA ALA A 172 -1.43 -20.73 8.44
C ALA A 172 -0.76 -21.45 7.26
N GLY A 173 0.57 -21.66 7.30
CA GLY A 173 1.36 -22.31 6.26
C GLY A 173 1.79 -21.39 5.12
N ARG A 174 1.03 -20.35 4.80
CA ARG A 174 1.35 -19.37 3.76
C ARG A 174 0.82 -17.98 4.11
N LEU A 175 1.44 -16.93 3.55
CA LEU A 175 0.98 -15.55 3.66
C LEU A 175 0.11 -15.18 2.44
N PRO A 176 -0.91 -14.33 2.60
CA PRO A 176 -1.56 -13.68 1.47
C PRO A 176 -0.55 -12.81 0.70
N ILE A 177 -0.45 -12.99 -0.62
CA ILE A 177 0.39 -12.19 -1.51
C ILE A 177 -0.51 -11.41 -2.46
N TRP A 178 -0.37 -10.07 -2.44
CA TRP A 178 -1.03 -9.13 -3.35
C TRP A 178 -0.02 -8.62 -4.38
N LEU A 179 -0.47 -8.31 -5.59
CA LEU A 179 0.35 -7.66 -6.60
C LEU A 179 0.00 -6.18 -6.70
N ALA A 180 0.97 -5.29 -6.43
CA ALA A 180 0.77 -3.85 -6.55
C ALA A 180 0.91 -3.36 -7.98
N THR A 181 0.05 -2.43 -8.40
CA THR A 181 0.17 -1.73 -9.68
C THR A 181 -0.46 -0.33 -9.65
N GLY A 182 0.20 0.63 -10.29
CA GLY A 182 -0.32 1.99 -10.51
C GLY A 182 -1.15 2.16 -11.79
N GLY A 183 -1.76 1.06 -12.30
CA GLY A 183 -2.60 1.14 -13.52
C GLY A 183 -1.94 0.60 -14.78
N ASN A 184 -0.93 -0.26 -14.67
CA ASN A 184 -0.33 -0.94 -15.81
C ASN A 184 -1.13 -2.18 -16.22
N ALA A 185 -1.54 -2.26 -17.50
CA ALA A 185 -2.34 -3.36 -18.03
C ALA A 185 -1.61 -4.72 -17.96
N ALA A 186 -0.29 -4.75 -18.24
CA ALA A 186 0.49 -5.97 -18.16
C ALA A 186 0.57 -6.51 -16.72
N SER A 187 0.66 -5.61 -15.72
CA SER A 187 0.63 -6.00 -14.30
C SER A 187 -0.74 -6.52 -13.87
N SER A 188 -1.82 -5.90 -14.35
CA SER A 188 -3.20 -6.39 -14.10
C SER A 188 -3.40 -7.79 -14.69
N ALA A 189 -2.99 -7.99 -15.94
CA ALA A 189 -3.05 -9.31 -16.58
C ALA A 189 -2.16 -10.35 -15.87
N ARG A 190 -0.97 -9.96 -15.40
CA ARG A 190 -0.05 -10.82 -14.64
C ARG A 190 -0.69 -11.30 -13.33
N ALA A 191 -1.27 -10.38 -12.55
CA ALA A 191 -1.97 -10.73 -11.32
C ALA A 191 -3.05 -11.79 -11.56
N GLY A 192 -3.88 -11.59 -12.61
CA GLY A 192 -4.91 -12.55 -12.99
C GLY A 192 -4.32 -13.90 -13.39
N LYS A 193 -3.31 -13.92 -14.26
CA LYS A 193 -2.66 -15.16 -14.73
C LYS A 193 -2.02 -15.97 -13.59
N LEU A 194 -1.60 -15.31 -12.53
CA LEU A 194 -1.00 -15.93 -11.35
C LEU A 194 -2.03 -16.25 -10.25
N GLY A 195 -3.31 -15.91 -10.43
CA GLY A 195 -4.33 -16.09 -9.39
C GLY A 195 -4.11 -15.23 -8.14
N LEU A 196 -3.31 -14.16 -8.24
CA LEU A 196 -3.01 -13.27 -7.12
C LEU A 196 -4.03 -12.14 -7.03
N PRO A 197 -4.45 -11.72 -5.82
CA PRO A 197 -5.18 -10.49 -5.62
C PRO A 197 -4.38 -9.28 -6.11
N VAL A 198 -5.07 -8.23 -6.59
CA VAL A 198 -4.44 -7.02 -7.13
C VAL A 198 -4.72 -5.80 -6.25
N SER A 199 -3.70 -4.98 -6.02
CA SER A 199 -3.79 -3.72 -5.31
C SER A 199 -3.47 -2.56 -6.25
N TYR A 200 -4.46 -1.70 -6.52
CA TYR A 200 -4.32 -0.53 -7.37
C TYR A 200 -3.96 0.72 -6.56
N GLY A 201 -2.82 1.34 -6.87
CA GLY A 201 -2.48 2.67 -6.40
C GLY A 201 -3.08 3.74 -7.32
N ILE A 202 -4.15 4.39 -6.89
CA ILE A 202 -4.85 5.42 -7.67
C ILE A 202 -4.54 6.78 -7.05
N ILE A 203 -3.40 7.35 -7.43
CA ILE A 203 -2.85 8.58 -6.85
C ILE A 203 -3.12 9.84 -7.69
N GLY A 204 -3.96 9.75 -8.71
CA GLY A 204 -4.34 10.88 -9.57
C GLY A 204 -5.27 10.46 -10.70
N GLY A 205 -5.83 11.45 -11.38
CA GLY A 205 -6.77 11.26 -12.48
C GLY A 205 -8.19 10.91 -12.00
N GLU A 206 -8.88 10.13 -12.78
CA GLU A 206 -10.27 9.71 -12.50
C GLU A 206 -10.28 8.20 -12.16
N PRO A 207 -10.61 7.80 -10.93
CA PRO A 207 -10.50 6.41 -10.48
C PRO A 207 -11.31 5.41 -11.29
N HIS A 208 -12.46 5.80 -11.85
CA HIS A 208 -13.28 4.90 -12.68
C HIS A 208 -12.56 4.40 -13.95
N ARG A 209 -11.49 5.09 -14.40
CA ARG A 209 -10.65 4.66 -15.54
C ARG A 209 -9.88 3.37 -15.27
N PHE A 210 -9.84 2.92 -14.03
CA PHE A 210 -9.29 1.60 -13.67
C PHE A 210 -10.26 0.44 -13.94
N ALA A 211 -11.53 0.70 -14.26
CA ALA A 211 -12.51 -0.37 -14.56
C ALA A 211 -12.06 -1.33 -15.68
N PRO A 212 -11.55 -0.86 -16.84
CA PRO A 212 -11.02 -1.77 -17.86
C PRO A 212 -9.85 -2.64 -17.39
N LEU A 213 -9.05 -2.14 -16.44
CA LEU A 213 -7.92 -2.89 -15.85
C LEU A 213 -8.42 -3.99 -14.90
N THR A 214 -9.47 -3.73 -14.12
CA THR A 214 -10.09 -4.74 -13.27
C THR A 214 -10.80 -5.81 -14.08
N GLU A 215 -11.39 -5.46 -15.22
CA GLU A 215 -11.96 -6.41 -16.17
C GLU A 215 -10.89 -7.29 -16.82
N LEU A 216 -9.77 -6.67 -17.25
CA LEU A 216 -8.63 -7.40 -17.79
C LEU A 216 -8.06 -8.39 -16.78
N TYR A 217 -7.90 -7.94 -15.52
CA TYR A 217 -7.48 -8.78 -14.41
C TYR A 217 -8.38 -10.01 -14.25
N ARG A 218 -9.70 -9.81 -14.13
CA ARG A 218 -10.69 -10.89 -13.95
C ARG A 218 -10.73 -11.83 -15.12
N ARG A 219 -10.69 -11.32 -16.36
CA ARG A 219 -10.63 -12.16 -17.56
C ARG A 219 -9.35 -13.01 -17.61
N SER A 220 -8.21 -12.42 -17.27
CA SER A 220 -6.93 -13.14 -17.23
C SER A 220 -6.92 -14.23 -16.18
N ALA A 221 -7.56 -14.01 -15.03
CA ALA A 221 -7.74 -15.03 -13.99
C ALA A 221 -8.62 -16.16 -14.45
N ALA A 222 -9.78 -15.86 -15.03
CA ALA A 222 -10.69 -16.86 -15.56
C ALA A 222 -10.05 -17.73 -16.67
N GLN A 223 -9.29 -17.10 -17.58
CA GLN A 223 -8.54 -17.79 -18.64
C GLN A 223 -7.44 -18.73 -18.08
N ALA A 224 -6.87 -18.38 -16.93
CA ALA A 224 -5.88 -19.21 -16.24
C ALA A 224 -6.51 -20.25 -15.28
N GLY A 225 -7.85 -20.31 -15.20
CA GLY A 225 -8.58 -21.27 -14.36
C GLY A 225 -8.76 -20.84 -12.90
N TYR A 226 -8.42 -19.58 -12.56
CA TYR A 226 -8.60 -19.06 -11.21
C TYR A 226 -9.98 -18.41 -11.06
N THR A 227 -10.77 -18.91 -10.11
CA THR A 227 -12.11 -18.39 -9.76
C THR A 227 -12.17 -17.91 -8.33
N GLU A 228 -11.26 -18.36 -7.48
CA GLU A 228 -11.14 -17.99 -6.08
C GLU A 228 -10.03 -16.95 -5.91
N ASN A 229 -10.09 -16.20 -4.82
CA ASN A 229 -9.07 -15.21 -4.44
C ASN A 229 -8.88 -14.04 -5.42
N ILE A 230 -9.85 -13.82 -6.32
CA ILE A 230 -9.83 -12.76 -7.33
C ILE A 230 -10.34 -11.48 -6.69
N LYS A 231 -9.47 -10.88 -5.85
CA LYS A 231 -9.77 -9.73 -5.02
C LYS A 231 -9.10 -8.46 -5.57
N VAL A 232 -9.76 -7.33 -5.36
CA VAL A 232 -9.25 -6.00 -5.72
C VAL A 232 -9.18 -5.15 -4.47
N SER A 233 -8.06 -4.49 -4.25
CA SER A 233 -7.92 -3.41 -3.28
C SER A 233 -7.52 -2.11 -3.97
N VAL A 234 -7.82 -0.97 -3.32
CA VAL A 234 -7.54 0.36 -3.85
C VAL A 234 -6.86 1.20 -2.77
N ALA A 235 -5.72 1.79 -3.14
CA ALA A 235 -4.99 2.78 -2.38
C ALA A 235 -5.18 4.16 -3.02
N THR A 236 -5.57 5.17 -2.24
CA THR A 236 -5.72 6.55 -2.71
C THR A 236 -5.10 7.54 -1.74
N PHE A 237 -4.85 8.75 -2.20
CA PHE A 237 -4.61 9.86 -1.28
C PHE A 237 -5.92 10.29 -0.63
N GLY A 238 -5.88 10.62 0.67
CA GLY A 238 -7.08 11.09 1.35
C GLY A 238 -6.86 11.49 2.79
N LEU A 239 -7.72 12.40 3.26
CA LEU A 239 -7.78 12.85 4.65
C LEU A 239 -9.23 13.06 5.04
N VAL A 240 -9.63 12.52 6.18
CA VAL A 240 -10.96 12.75 6.76
C VAL A 240 -10.84 13.77 7.88
N ALA A 241 -11.71 14.79 7.87
CA ALA A 241 -11.82 15.76 8.95
C ALA A 241 -13.30 15.99 9.29
N PRO A 242 -13.64 16.69 10.39
CA PRO A 242 -15.03 16.94 10.77
C PRO A 242 -15.85 17.64 9.68
N THR A 243 -15.22 18.51 8.89
CA THR A 243 -15.84 19.17 7.75
C THR A 243 -14.98 19.03 6.50
N LYS A 244 -15.62 19.06 5.34
CA LYS A 244 -14.93 19.03 4.03
C LYS A 244 -13.92 20.16 3.88
N GLN A 245 -14.27 21.36 4.35
CA GLN A 245 -13.38 22.52 4.25
C GLN A 245 -12.10 22.32 5.09
N GLU A 246 -12.24 21.82 6.32
CA GLU A 246 -11.08 21.51 7.16
C GLU A 246 -10.19 20.43 6.53
N ALA A 247 -10.78 19.37 5.97
CA ALA A 247 -10.02 18.34 5.29
C ALA A 247 -9.20 18.92 4.12
N LEU A 248 -9.85 19.75 3.30
CA LEU A 248 -9.19 20.39 2.15
C LEU A 248 -8.04 21.31 2.57
N ASP A 249 -8.24 22.12 3.62
CA ASP A 249 -7.23 23.08 4.07
C ASP A 249 -6.07 22.39 4.80
N ARG A 250 -6.33 21.34 5.57
CA ARG A 250 -5.31 20.54 6.27
C ARG A 250 -4.45 19.71 5.33
N PHE A 251 -5.02 19.14 4.27
CA PHE A 251 -4.31 18.25 3.33
C PHE A 251 -3.51 19.02 2.27
N TYR A 252 -3.95 20.23 1.89
CA TYR A 252 -3.34 21.00 0.81
C TYR A 252 -1.84 21.28 1.00
N PRO A 253 -1.33 21.72 2.17
CA PRO A 253 0.09 21.99 2.35
C PRO A 253 0.96 20.74 2.10
N GLY A 254 0.57 19.59 2.64
CA GLY A 254 1.29 18.33 2.44
C GLY A 254 1.28 17.89 0.98
N TRP A 255 0.12 17.93 0.34
CA TRP A 255 0.00 17.66 -1.08
C TRP A 255 0.87 18.61 -1.94
N HIS A 256 0.89 19.89 -1.62
CA HIS A 256 1.71 20.89 -2.32
C HIS A 256 3.20 20.54 -2.19
N ASN A 257 3.69 20.28 -0.98
CA ASN A 257 5.09 19.95 -0.72
C ASN A 257 5.53 18.69 -1.48
N LEU A 258 4.73 17.63 -1.43
CA LEU A 258 4.99 16.40 -2.19
C LEU A 258 5.08 16.69 -3.71
N ASN A 259 4.17 17.49 -4.26
CA ASN A 259 4.17 17.79 -5.69
C ASN A 259 5.34 18.69 -6.10
N VAL A 260 5.81 19.59 -5.23
CA VAL A 260 7.05 20.36 -5.46
C VAL A 260 8.26 19.42 -5.52
N GLU A 261 8.37 18.48 -4.59
CA GLU A 261 9.46 17.49 -4.57
C GLU A 261 9.42 16.59 -5.81
N MET A 262 8.24 16.02 -6.13
CA MET A 262 8.06 15.22 -7.34
C MET A 262 8.31 16.01 -8.62
N GLY A 263 7.98 17.30 -8.64
CA GLY A 263 8.28 18.21 -9.74
C GLY A 263 9.79 18.31 -10.00
N ARG A 264 10.60 18.42 -8.95
CA ARG A 264 12.08 18.45 -9.05
C ARG A 264 12.64 17.13 -9.57
N LEU A 265 12.08 16.00 -9.12
CA LEU A 265 12.57 14.66 -9.47
C LEU A 265 12.12 14.21 -10.87
N ARG A 266 10.91 14.58 -11.29
CA ARG A 266 10.25 14.07 -12.49
C ARG A 266 9.95 15.13 -13.54
N GLY A 267 10.32 16.39 -13.33
CA GLY A 267 10.09 17.48 -14.26
C GLY A 267 8.62 17.91 -14.40
N TRP A 268 7.79 17.66 -13.39
CA TRP A 268 6.39 18.11 -13.39
C TRP A 268 6.30 19.61 -13.19
N GLY A 269 5.23 20.23 -13.70
CA GLY A 269 4.94 21.64 -13.47
C GLY A 269 4.67 21.97 -12.00
N ALA A 270 4.75 23.26 -11.67
CA ALA A 270 4.43 23.71 -10.30
C ALA A 270 3.00 23.29 -9.90
N PRO A 271 2.78 22.83 -8.65
CA PRO A 271 1.46 22.45 -8.18
C PRO A 271 0.51 23.65 -8.17
N ASP A 272 -0.70 23.47 -8.70
CA ASP A 272 -1.77 24.47 -8.74
C ASP A 272 -2.92 24.07 -7.81
N ARG A 273 -3.37 24.99 -6.96
CA ARG A 273 -4.50 24.78 -6.05
C ARG A 273 -5.78 24.34 -6.79
N ARG A 274 -6.00 24.81 -8.02
CA ARG A 274 -7.15 24.37 -8.83
C ARG A 274 -7.08 22.90 -9.21
N GLN A 275 -5.89 22.39 -9.55
CA GLN A 275 -5.67 20.96 -9.78
C GLN A 275 -5.94 20.15 -8.53
N TYR A 276 -5.45 20.60 -7.37
CA TYR A 276 -5.73 19.97 -6.09
C TYR A 276 -7.24 19.87 -5.83
N LEU A 277 -7.97 20.98 -5.95
CA LEU A 277 -9.42 21.01 -5.74
C LEU A 277 -10.16 20.12 -6.74
N ALA A 278 -9.75 20.13 -8.02
CA ALA A 278 -10.34 19.26 -9.04
C ALA A 278 -10.15 17.76 -8.70
N GLN A 279 -9.00 17.39 -8.14
CA GLN A 279 -8.74 16.01 -7.70
C GLN A 279 -9.43 15.67 -6.37
N SER A 280 -9.70 16.66 -5.53
CA SER A 280 -10.37 16.49 -4.22
C SER A 280 -11.91 16.47 -4.32
N HIS A 281 -12.46 16.80 -5.49
CA HIS A 281 -13.90 16.68 -5.77
C HIS A 281 -14.15 15.50 -6.72
N ALA A 282 -15.34 14.92 -6.68
CA ALA A 282 -15.73 13.90 -7.64
C ALA A 282 -15.70 14.46 -9.08
N PRO A 283 -15.16 13.73 -10.07
CA PRO A 283 -14.70 12.34 -10.02
C PRO A 283 -13.19 12.14 -9.74
N GLY A 284 -12.51 13.12 -9.12
CA GLY A 284 -11.06 13.08 -8.89
C GLY A 284 -10.62 11.98 -7.90
N ALA A 285 -9.29 11.77 -7.79
CA ALA A 285 -8.69 10.65 -7.08
C ALA A 285 -8.40 10.89 -5.59
N TYR A 286 -8.54 12.14 -5.08
CA TYR A 286 -8.19 12.43 -3.68
C TYR A 286 -9.43 12.37 -2.80
N TYR A 287 -9.45 11.44 -1.87
CA TYR A 287 -10.54 11.20 -0.91
C TYR A 287 -10.39 12.10 0.30
N VAL A 288 -10.47 13.42 0.06
CA VAL A 288 -10.31 14.48 1.06
C VAL A 288 -11.68 15.10 1.33
N GLY A 289 -12.21 14.92 2.52
CA GLY A 289 -13.56 15.37 2.85
C GLY A 289 -14.01 15.06 4.26
N ASP A 290 -15.29 15.33 4.53
CA ASP A 290 -15.95 14.83 5.72
C ASP A 290 -16.31 13.33 5.59
N PRO A 291 -16.78 12.69 6.67
CA PRO A 291 -17.09 11.25 6.63
C PRO A 291 -18.14 10.84 5.61
N ASP A 292 -19.12 11.68 5.32
CA ASP A 292 -20.18 11.37 4.34
C ASP A 292 -19.63 11.43 2.91
N ASP A 293 -18.92 12.50 2.55
CA ASP A 293 -18.29 12.66 1.22
C ASP A 293 -17.33 11.50 0.92
N VAL A 294 -16.47 11.14 1.87
CA VAL A 294 -15.49 10.06 1.68
C VAL A 294 -16.18 8.70 1.55
N ALA A 295 -17.18 8.40 2.38
CA ALA A 295 -17.91 7.14 2.32
C ALA A 295 -18.67 6.96 1.00
N GLU A 296 -19.38 8.01 0.54
CA GLU A 296 -20.11 7.99 -0.73
C GLU A 296 -19.18 7.75 -1.91
N ARG A 297 -18.01 8.38 -1.94
CA ARG A 297 -17.01 8.23 -3.01
C ARG A 297 -16.40 6.84 -3.03
N ILE A 298 -16.11 6.24 -1.86
CA ILE A 298 -15.65 4.85 -1.75
C ILE A 298 -16.68 3.88 -2.34
N VAL A 299 -17.96 4.04 -1.96
CA VAL A 299 -19.06 3.19 -2.45
C VAL A 299 -19.36 3.44 -3.93
N HIS A 300 -19.20 4.65 -4.40
CA HIS A 300 -19.33 4.97 -5.83
C HIS A 300 -18.25 4.26 -6.65
N LEU A 301 -16.99 4.33 -6.24
CA LEU A 301 -15.91 3.63 -6.89
C LEU A 301 -16.06 2.10 -6.82
N HIS A 302 -16.58 1.58 -5.71
CA HIS A 302 -16.89 0.15 -5.60
C HIS A 302 -17.83 -0.32 -6.73
N GLY A 303 -18.77 0.50 -7.14
CA GLY A 303 -19.68 0.20 -8.25
C GLY A 303 -18.96 -0.04 -9.59
N TYR A 304 -17.80 0.56 -9.81
CA TYR A 304 -16.99 0.36 -11.02
C TYR A 304 -15.98 -0.76 -10.88
N LEU A 305 -15.28 -0.85 -9.75
CA LEU A 305 -14.13 -1.74 -9.59
C LEU A 305 -14.47 -3.04 -8.85
N GLY A 306 -15.54 -3.06 -8.08
CA GLY A 306 -15.88 -4.18 -7.20
C GLY A 306 -14.78 -4.48 -6.18
N HIS A 307 -14.04 -3.44 -5.75
CA HIS A 307 -12.96 -3.59 -4.78
C HIS A 307 -13.52 -3.88 -3.39
N MET A 308 -12.80 -4.70 -2.64
CA MET A 308 -13.21 -5.14 -1.32
C MET A 308 -12.43 -4.49 -0.16
N ARG A 309 -11.35 -3.78 -0.49
CA ARG A 309 -10.54 -3.01 0.45
C ARG A 309 -10.24 -1.65 -0.14
N HIS A 310 -10.42 -0.59 0.66
CA HIS A 310 -10.03 0.78 0.35
C HIS A 310 -9.20 1.35 1.47
N PHE A 311 -8.02 1.90 1.18
CA PHE A 311 -7.13 2.46 2.19
C PHE A 311 -6.52 3.77 1.73
N LEU A 312 -6.40 4.72 2.68
CA LEU A 312 -6.01 6.10 2.42
C LEU A 312 -4.58 6.39 2.90
N GLN A 313 -3.84 7.17 2.12
CA GLN A 313 -2.63 7.84 2.59
C GLN A 313 -2.96 9.29 2.95
N GLY A 314 -2.84 9.61 4.25
CA GLY A 314 -3.15 10.93 4.77
C GLY A 314 -1.93 11.79 5.08
N ASP A 315 -0.78 11.21 5.36
CA ASP A 315 0.43 11.83 5.88
C ASP A 315 1.37 12.45 4.83
N LEU A 316 0.82 12.99 3.75
CA LEU A 316 1.63 13.55 2.67
C LEU A 316 2.42 14.80 3.09
N GLY A 317 3.71 14.85 2.72
CA GLY A 317 4.54 16.04 2.76
C GLY A 317 4.64 16.69 4.15
N GLY A 318 4.61 15.90 5.22
CA GLY A 318 4.73 16.40 6.59
C GLY A 318 3.44 16.94 7.20
N LEU A 319 2.29 16.33 6.92
CA LEU A 319 1.03 16.62 7.63
C LEU A 319 1.26 16.55 9.15
N PRO A 320 0.73 17.50 9.96
CA PRO A 320 0.79 17.40 11.42
C PRO A 320 0.21 16.08 11.93
N HIS A 321 0.95 15.41 12.82
CA HIS A 321 0.63 14.04 13.26
C HIS A 321 -0.75 13.94 13.92
N GLU A 322 -1.14 14.96 14.69
CA GLU A 322 -2.48 15.03 15.32
C GLU A 322 -3.63 15.01 14.30
N HIS A 323 -3.45 15.63 13.13
CA HIS A 323 -4.46 15.60 12.07
C HIS A 323 -4.56 14.21 11.43
N LEU A 324 -3.43 13.50 11.31
CA LEU A 324 -3.45 12.11 10.85
C LEU A 324 -4.21 11.22 11.85
N LEU A 325 -3.91 11.33 13.15
CA LEU A 325 -4.56 10.51 14.19
C LEU A 325 -6.08 10.77 14.25
N GLU A 326 -6.51 12.03 14.15
CA GLU A 326 -7.94 12.37 14.05
C GLU A 326 -8.57 11.75 12.80
N SER A 327 -7.91 11.86 11.65
CA SER A 327 -8.39 11.27 10.40
C SER A 327 -8.54 9.75 10.47
N LEU A 328 -7.58 9.04 11.07
CA LEU A 328 -7.66 7.59 11.28
C LEU A 328 -8.85 7.22 12.20
N THR A 329 -9.10 8.02 13.23
CA THR A 329 -10.23 7.84 14.12
C THR A 329 -11.56 8.02 13.37
N LEU A 330 -11.73 9.12 12.64
CA LEU A 330 -12.93 9.38 11.84
C LEU A 330 -13.13 8.33 10.74
N LEU A 331 -12.05 7.86 10.12
CA LEU A 331 -12.11 6.81 9.13
C LEU A 331 -12.68 5.50 9.70
N ALA A 332 -12.27 5.14 10.92
CA ALA A 332 -12.73 3.94 11.60
C ALA A 332 -14.16 4.08 12.15
N THR A 333 -14.43 5.18 12.87
CA THR A 333 -15.67 5.32 13.66
C THR A 333 -16.83 5.88 12.86
N GLU A 334 -16.54 6.64 11.80
CA GLU A 334 -17.55 7.35 11.01
C GLU A 334 -17.64 6.86 9.57
N VAL A 335 -16.51 6.79 8.82
CA VAL A 335 -16.53 6.40 7.40
C VAL A 335 -16.85 4.91 7.26
N LYS A 336 -16.14 4.03 7.96
CA LYS A 336 -16.31 2.58 7.87
C LYS A 336 -17.78 2.12 8.08
N PRO A 337 -18.51 2.55 9.13
CA PRO A 337 -19.91 2.16 9.29
C PRO A 337 -20.83 2.79 8.24
N ARG A 338 -20.51 3.98 7.70
CA ARG A 338 -21.29 4.58 6.59
C ARG A 338 -21.13 3.77 5.32
N VAL A 339 -19.90 3.38 4.96
CA VAL A 339 -19.63 2.50 3.82
C VAL A 339 -20.41 1.20 3.94
N ALA A 340 -20.40 0.56 5.13
CA ALA A 340 -21.14 -0.67 5.35
C ALA A 340 -22.65 -0.49 5.13
N ARG A 341 -23.24 0.59 5.65
CA ARG A 341 -24.67 0.90 5.45
C ARG A 341 -25.01 1.18 3.98
N LEU A 342 -24.20 1.99 3.30
CA LEU A 342 -24.42 2.34 1.89
C LEU A 342 -24.30 1.13 0.96
N LEU A 343 -23.42 0.18 1.26
CA LEU A 343 -23.30 -1.08 0.51
C LEU A 343 -24.47 -2.03 0.77
N ALA A 344 -24.99 -2.07 1.99
CA ALA A 344 -26.14 -2.91 2.34
C ALA A 344 -27.47 -2.39 1.75
N ALA A 345 -27.53 -1.11 1.38
CA ALA A 345 -28.71 -0.47 0.77
C ALA A 345 -28.77 -0.61 -0.77
N LYS A 346 -27.73 -1.17 -1.41
CA LYS A 346 -27.67 -1.46 -2.84
C LYS A 346 -28.04 -2.90 -3.16
#